data_5fab46d684c6f8ce17b2598a6f5a0c48
#
_entry.id   5fab46d684c6f8ce17b2598a6f5a0c48
#
_cell.length_a   1.000
_cell.length_b   1.000
_cell.length_c   1.000
_cell.angle_alpha   90.00
_cell.angle_beta   90.00
_cell.angle_gamma   90.00
#
_symmetry.space_group_name_H-M   'P 1'
#
loop_
_entity.id
_entity.type
_entity.pdbx_description
1 polymer ?
#
loop_
_entity_poly.entity_id
_entity_poly.type
_entity_poly.pdbx_seq_one_letter_code
_entity_poly.pdbx_strand_id
1 'polypeptide(L)'
;MYGLFDRKEAERQIVEIADTYGFRINPAERVCNLSVGEKQRVEIIKALYHGAMLLILDEPTAVLTPQETEGLFKVIRRLKEEGKAVIIITHKLHETMEIADEIFVLRHGVMGGHIRKEDTSPYELTRMMVDHEPKEFTKEETEPGEEALCVENLTYTDNSGTRILNDLELKVRGGEIYGIAGIEGNGQLEFMEIVSGIIKGWRGNIRIFGSDVKKKSTREIIQMGVSCVHSDRMDRGLLLELDVPSNVLLGNQFGGMARGRRGLIDYKKLSCMADNIFGHYQVSPANKSLALQRFSGGNQQKIIIGR
;
A
#
# COMPACT_ATOMS: atom_id res chain seq x y z
N MET A 1 -44.71 -9.33 5.48
CA MET A 1 -44.50 -10.75 5.11
C MET A 1 -42.97 -10.93 4.95
N TYR A 2 -42.31 -11.54 5.90
CA TYR A 2 -40.90 -11.92 5.73
C TYR A 2 -40.89 -13.20 4.87
N GLY A 3 -40.62 -13.05 3.56
CA GLY A 3 -40.42 -14.19 2.69
C GLY A 3 -39.19 -14.97 3.12
N LEU A 4 -39.28 -16.30 3.10
CA LEU A 4 -38.12 -17.17 3.29
C LEU A 4 -37.10 -16.86 2.19
N PHE A 5 -35.83 -16.63 2.57
CA PHE A 5 -34.75 -16.37 1.62
C PHE A 5 -34.50 -17.62 0.76
N ASP A 6 -34.77 -17.51 -0.54
CA ASP A 6 -34.50 -18.59 -1.49
C ASP A 6 -33.03 -18.51 -1.96
N ARG A 7 -32.19 -19.29 -1.27
CA ARG A 7 -30.77 -19.38 -1.54
C ARG A 7 -30.46 -19.86 -2.96
N LYS A 8 -31.22 -20.83 -3.48
CA LYS A 8 -30.97 -21.40 -4.81
C LYS A 8 -31.26 -20.37 -5.91
N GLU A 9 -32.33 -19.62 -5.76
CA GLU A 9 -32.67 -18.56 -6.72
C GLU A 9 -31.64 -17.42 -6.67
N ALA A 10 -31.21 -17.01 -5.48
CA ALA A 10 -30.14 -16.01 -5.35
C ALA A 10 -28.83 -16.48 -5.98
N GLU A 11 -28.40 -17.73 -5.73
CA GLU A 11 -27.20 -18.30 -6.36
C GLU A 11 -27.32 -18.33 -7.88
N ARG A 12 -28.48 -18.69 -8.45
CA ARG A 12 -28.74 -18.68 -9.89
C ARG A 12 -28.59 -17.27 -10.48
N GLN A 13 -29.22 -16.28 -9.88
CA GLN A 13 -29.14 -14.89 -10.34
C GLN A 13 -27.72 -14.32 -10.25
N ILE A 14 -26.98 -14.65 -9.19
CA ILE A 14 -25.58 -14.26 -9.03
C ILE A 14 -24.70 -14.84 -10.15
N VAL A 15 -24.90 -16.13 -10.47
CA VAL A 15 -24.17 -16.77 -11.57
C VAL A 15 -24.52 -16.13 -12.91
N GLU A 16 -25.79 -15.86 -13.18
CA GLU A 16 -26.24 -15.20 -14.41
C GLU A 16 -25.61 -13.82 -14.59
N ILE A 17 -25.55 -13.02 -13.52
CA ILE A 17 -24.86 -11.71 -13.54
C ILE A 17 -23.36 -11.93 -13.76
N ALA A 18 -22.73 -12.84 -13.02
CA ALA A 18 -21.32 -13.11 -13.15
C ALA A 18 -20.93 -13.51 -14.59
N ASP A 19 -21.69 -14.45 -15.19
CA ASP A 19 -21.48 -14.88 -16.58
C ASP A 19 -21.69 -13.74 -17.58
N THR A 20 -22.71 -12.89 -17.34
CA THR A 20 -22.99 -11.73 -18.17
C THR A 20 -21.78 -10.79 -18.25
N TYR A 21 -21.09 -10.55 -17.14
CA TYR A 21 -19.94 -9.65 -17.09
C TYR A 21 -18.59 -10.36 -17.15
N GLY A 22 -18.56 -11.68 -17.39
CA GLY A 22 -17.35 -12.47 -17.51
C GLY A 22 -16.58 -12.69 -16.21
N PHE A 23 -17.27 -12.59 -15.07
CA PHE A 23 -16.71 -12.89 -13.78
C PHE A 23 -16.74 -14.38 -13.48
N ARG A 24 -15.63 -14.94 -13.02
CA ARG A 24 -15.58 -16.29 -12.48
C ARG A 24 -15.73 -16.21 -10.97
N ILE A 25 -16.85 -16.69 -10.44
CA ILE A 25 -17.08 -16.78 -9.00
C ILE A 25 -17.73 -18.11 -8.65
N ASN A 26 -17.48 -18.57 -7.42
CA ASN A 26 -18.23 -19.66 -6.82
C ASN A 26 -19.18 -19.05 -5.77
N PRO A 27 -20.51 -19.01 -6.01
CA PRO A 27 -21.45 -18.35 -5.09
C PRO A 27 -21.58 -19.07 -3.73
N ALA A 28 -21.11 -20.32 -3.62
CA ALA A 28 -21.09 -21.06 -2.36
C ALA A 28 -19.85 -20.81 -1.51
N GLU A 29 -18.80 -20.14 -2.07
CA GLU A 29 -17.56 -19.88 -1.36
C GLU A 29 -17.75 -18.78 -0.30
N ARG A 30 -17.03 -18.92 0.81
CA ARG A 30 -17.04 -17.90 1.86
C ARG A 30 -16.19 -16.70 1.46
N VAL A 31 -16.71 -15.50 1.67
CA VAL A 31 -16.01 -14.24 1.32
C VAL A 31 -14.64 -14.12 2.00
N CYS A 32 -14.45 -14.68 3.19
CA CYS A 32 -13.15 -14.68 3.87
C CYS A 32 -12.06 -15.45 3.13
N ASN A 33 -12.43 -16.46 2.33
CA ASN A 33 -11.49 -17.27 1.55
C ASN A 33 -11.15 -16.67 0.18
N LEU A 34 -11.87 -15.62 -0.24
CA LEU A 34 -11.68 -14.99 -1.52
C LEU A 34 -10.43 -14.09 -1.52
N SER A 35 -9.71 -14.06 -2.62
CA SER A 35 -8.68 -13.05 -2.90
C SER A 35 -9.28 -11.65 -2.92
N VAL A 36 -8.44 -10.62 -2.83
CA VAL A 36 -8.91 -9.23 -2.82
C VAL A 36 -9.61 -8.87 -4.14
N GLY A 37 -9.10 -9.33 -5.27
CA GLY A 37 -9.72 -9.14 -6.58
C GLY A 37 -11.08 -9.85 -6.70
N GLU A 38 -11.24 -11.03 -6.11
CA GLU A 38 -12.53 -11.73 -6.07
C GLU A 38 -13.53 -11.02 -5.16
N LYS A 39 -13.09 -10.52 -4.00
CA LYS A 39 -13.95 -9.69 -3.11
C LYS A 39 -14.48 -8.46 -3.83
N GLN A 40 -13.65 -7.81 -4.64
CA GLN A 40 -14.08 -6.67 -5.44
C GLN A 40 -15.13 -7.04 -6.49
N ARG A 41 -14.96 -8.18 -7.17
CA ARG A 41 -15.99 -8.70 -8.10
C ARG A 41 -17.31 -8.95 -7.39
N VAL A 42 -17.28 -9.51 -6.18
CA VAL A 42 -18.47 -9.71 -5.34
C VAL A 42 -19.18 -8.40 -5.02
N GLU A 43 -18.43 -7.33 -4.69
CA GLU A 43 -19.04 -6.01 -4.43
C GLU A 43 -19.72 -5.43 -5.69
N ILE A 44 -19.11 -5.58 -6.86
CA ILE A 44 -19.71 -5.16 -8.13
C ILE A 44 -20.97 -5.98 -8.44
N ILE A 45 -20.89 -7.30 -8.32
CA ILE A 45 -22.04 -8.20 -8.54
C ILE A 45 -23.18 -7.85 -7.58
N LYS A 46 -22.89 -7.57 -6.33
CA LYS A 46 -23.88 -7.17 -5.32
C LYS A 46 -24.60 -5.88 -5.75
N ALA A 47 -23.89 -4.88 -6.23
CA ALA A 47 -24.49 -3.63 -6.75
C ALA A 47 -25.38 -3.90 -7.97
N LEU A 48 -24.91 -4.73 -8.91
CA LEU A 48 -25.66 -5.10 -10.11
C LEU A 48 -26.90 -5.95 -9.81
N TYR A 49 -26.80 -6.86 -8.84
CA TYR A 49 -27.91 -7.68 -8.36
C TYR A 49 -29.06 -6.80 -7.83
N HIS A 50 -28.76 -5.67 -7.23
CA HIS A 50 -29.76 -4.68 -6.78
C HIS A 50 -30.21 -3.72 -7.88
N GLY A 51 -29.82 -3.93 -9.14
CA GLY A 51 -30.26 -3.14 -10.27
C GLY A 51 -29.63 -1.74 -10.34
N ALA A 52 -28.39 -1.57 -9.87
CA ALA A 52 -27.72 -0.29 -9.89
C ALA A 52 -27.64 0.28 -11.33
N MET A 53 -28.11 1.53 -11.50
CA MET A 53 -27.99 2.31 -12.72
C MET A 53 -26.81 3.29 -12.67
N LEU A 54 -26.32 3.59 -11.46
CA LEU A 54 -25.11 4.35 -11.21
C LEU A 54 -24.20 3.52 -10.30
N LEU A 55 -22.98 3.27 -10.76
CA LEU A 55 -21.95 2.57 -10.00
C LEU A 55 -20.85 3.56 -9.62
N ILE A 56 -20.48 3.62 -8.34
CA ILE A 56 -19.40 4.46 -7.84
C ILE A 56 -18.31 3.51 -7.34
N LEU A 57 -17.11 3.62 -7.92
CA LEU A 57 -15.95 2.80 -7.62
C LEU A 57 -14.84 3.68 -7.03
N ASP A 58 -14.47 3.44 -5.79
CA ASP A 58 -13.38 4.15 -5.10
C ASP A 58 -12.11 3.29 -5.12
N GLU A 59 -11.05 3.79 -5.76
CA GLU A 59 -9.74 3.11 -5.95
C GLU A 59 -9.87 1.63 -6.39
N PRO A 60 -10.68 1.31 -7.42
CA PRO A 60 -11.06 -0.06 -7.70
C PRO A 60 -9.91 -0.96 -8.19
N THR A 61 -8.77 -0.40 -8.49
CA THR A 61 -7.60 -1.11 -9.02
C THR A 61 -6.41 -1.12 -8.07
N ALA A 62 -6.57 -0.59 -6.86
CA ALA A 62 -5.46 -0.39 -5.92
C ALA A 62 -4.67 -1.68 -5.61
N VAL A 63 -5.36 -2.82 -5.60
CA VAL A 63 -4.82 -4.14 -5.23
C VAL A 63 -4.94 -5.18 -6.34
N LEU A 64 -5.33 -4.75 -7.55
CA LEU A 64 -5.50 -5.63 -8.69
C LEU A 64 -4.20 -5.78 -9.48
N THR A 65 -4.00 -6.97 -10.04
CA THR A 65 -2.97 -7.18 -11.05
C THR A 65 -3.35 -6.45 -12.36
N PRO A 66 -2.39 -6.19 -13.26
CA PRO A 66 -2.70 -5.58 -14.57
C PRO A 66 -3.77 -6.34 -15.36
N GLN A 67 -3.74 -7.68 -15.32
CA GLN A 67 -4.73 -8.52 -16.01
C GLN A 67 -6.13 -8.39 -15.38
N GLU A 68 -6.22 -8.29 -14.07
CA GLU A 68 -7.49 -8.07 -13.36
C GLU A 68 -8.03 -6.67 -13.61
N THR A 69 -7.16 -5.65 -13.67
CA THR A 69 -7.51 -4.28 -14.03
C THR A 69 -8.11 -4.22 -15.43
N GLU A 70 -7.47 -4.88 -16.42
CA GLU A 70 -8.03 -4.97 -17.77
C GLU A 70 -9.40 -5.67 -17.80
N GLY A 71 -9.53 -6.73 -17.00
CA GLY A 71 -10.82 -7.42 -16.81
C GLY A 71 -11.90 -6.49 -16.26
N LEU A 72 -11.57 -5.70 -15.24
CA LEU A 72 -12.48 -4.71 -14.67
C LEU A 72 -12.88 -3.65 -15.69
N PHE A 73 -11.93 -3.14 -16.49
CA PHE A 73 -12.22 -2.13 -17.51
C PHE A 73 -13.14 -2.65 -18.61
N LYS A 74 -13.02 -3.91 -18.99
CA LYS A 74 -13.98 -4.57 -19.90
C LYS A 74 -15.41 -4.55 -19.35
N VAL A 75 -15.55 -4.82 -18.05
CA VAL A 75 -16.84 -4.76 -17.37
C VAL A 75 -17.39 -3.33 -17.36
N ILE A 76 -16.57 -2.35 -17.03
CA ILE A 76 -17.00 -0.95 -17.00
C ILE A 76 -17.44 -0.47 -18.38
N ARG A 77 -16.72 -0.82 -19.45
CA ARG A 77 -17.12 -0.50 -20.83
C ARG A 77 -18.47 -1.13 -21.18
N ARG A 78 -18.69 -2.38 -20.78
CA ARG A 78 -19.97 -3.05 -20.99
C ARG A 78 -21.12 -2.41 -20.23
N LEU A 79 -20.91 -2.02 -18.96
CA LEU A 79 -21.91 -1.26 -18.18
C LEU A 79 -22.30 0.04 -18.86
N LYS A 80 -21.32 0.76 -19.41
CA LYS A 80 -21.55 1.97 -20.21
C LYS A 80 -22.37 1.68 -21.47
N GLU A 81 -22.06 0.62 -22.22
CA GLU A 81 -22.82 0.17 -23.39
C GLU A 81 -24.28 -0.17 -23.06
N GLU A 82 -24.53 -0.69 -21.87
CA GLU A 82 -25.87 -0.96 -21.32
C GLU A 82 -26.59 0.31 -20.81
N GLY A 83 -25.99 1.48 -20.97
CA GLY A 83 -26.57 2.78 -20.55
C GLY A 83 -26.48 3.08 -19.06
N LYS A 84 -25.65 2.33 -18.31
CA LYS A 84 -25.38 2.60 -16.91
C LYS A 84 -24.30 3.68 -16.77
N ALA A 85 -24.42 4.51 -15.74
CA ALA A 85 -23.39 5.49 -15.39
C ALA A 85 -22.36 4.89 -14.42
N VAL A 86 -21.08 5.23 -14.62
CA VAL A 86 -20.00 4.79 -13.74
C VAL A 86 -19.16 6.00 -13.33
N ILE A 87 -18.92 6.15 -12.03
CA ILE A 87 -17.97 7.11 -11.47
C ILE A 87 -16.78 6.30 -10.92
N ILE A 88 -15.58 6.65 -11.35
CA ILE A 88 -14.33 6.05 -10.86
C ILE A 88 -13.56 7.14 -10.13
N ILE A 89 -13.21 6.88 -8.89
CA ILE A 89 -12.31 7.72 -8.09
C ILE A 89 -10.96 7.03 -8.07
N THR A 90 -9.94 7.68 -8.59
CA THR A 90 -8.57 7.14 -8.63
C THR A 90 -7.54 8.25 -8.74
N HIS A 91 -6.33 7.98 -8.27
CA HIS A 91 -5.15 8.82 -8.48
C HIS A 91 -4.23 8.31 -9.60
N LYS A 92 -4.58 7.18 -10.22
CA LYS A 92 -3.81 6.56 -11.30
C LYS A 92 -4.20 7.16 -12.65
N LEU A 93 -3.43 8.14 -13.10
CA LEU A 93 -3.77 8.92 -14.29
C LEU A 93 -3.84 8.10 -15.58
N HIS A 94 -3.01 7.07 -15.72
CA HIS A 94 -3.08 6.19 -16.90
C HIS A 94 -4.39 5.42 -16.97
N GLU A 95 -4.95 5.00 -15.84
CA GLU A 95 -6.25 4.34 -15.77
C GLU A 95 -7.37 5.32 -16.12
N THR A 96 -7.30 6.55 -15.59
CA THR A 96 -8.22 7.63 -15.93
C THR A 96 -8.21 7.90 -17.44
N MET A 97 -7.03 8.02 -18.03
CA MET A 97 -6.86 8.24 -19.46
C MET A 97 -7.30 7.04 -20.31
N GLU A 98 -7.36 5.85 -19.77
CA GLU A 98 -7.84 4.67 -20.49
C GLU A 98 -9.36 4.57 -20.53
N ILE A 99 -10.04 4.82 -19.39
CA ILE A 99 -11.44 4.43 -19.22
C ILE A 99 -12.42 5.60 -19.18
N ALA A 100 -11.99 6.81 -18.75
CA ALA A 100 -12.90 7.93 -18.56
C ALA A 100 -13.33 8.58 -19.89
N ASP A 101 -14.51 9.18 -19.91
CA ASP A 101 -14.97 10.11 -20.96
C ASP A 101 -14.74 11.56 -20.51
N GLU A 102 -15.11 11.86 -19.28
CA GLU A 102 -14.93 13.16 -18.62
C GLU A 102 -14.17 13.01 -17.31
N ILE A 103 -13.36 13.98 -16.98
CA ILE A 103 -12.45 13.95 -15.83
C ILE A 103 -12.72 15.19 -14.98
N PHE A 104 -12.99 14.94 -13.69
CA PHE A 104 -13.12 15.97 -12.67
C PHE A 104 -11.92 15.88 -11.73
N VAL A 105 -11.20 16.98 -11.57
CA VAL A 105 -10.10 17.07 -10.62
C VAL A 105 -10.59 17.75 -9.35
N LEU A 106 -10.46 17.05 -8.21
CA LEU A 106 -10.74 17.59 -6.89
C LEU A 106 -9.44 17.94 -6.18
N ARG A 107 -9.36 19.13 -5.61
CA ARG A 107 -8.23 19.59 -4.81
C ARG A 107 -8.72 20.38 -3.60
N HIS A 108 -8.30 19.97 -2.40
CA HIS A 108 -8.72 20.60 -1.13
C HIS A 108 -10.25 20.74 -0.97
N GLY A 109 -11.03 19.78 -1.49
CA GLY A 109 -12.48 19.79 -1.41
C GLY A 109 -13.16 20.73 -2.41
N VAL A 110 -12.41 21.35 -3.32
CA VAL A 110 -12.94 22.21 -4.40
C VAL A 110 -12.66 21.58 -5.76
N MET A 111 -13.51 21.87 -6.73
CA MET A 111 -13.26 21.46 -8.12
C MET A 111 -12.07 22.25 -8.68
N GLY A 112 -10.98 21.55 -8.95
CA GLY A 112 -9.77 22.09 -9.57
C GLY A 112 -9.86 22.15 -11.10
N GLY A 113 -10.74 21.35 -11.70
CA GLY A 113 -10.97 21.34 -13.15
C GLY A 113 -11.99 20.29 -13.58
N HIS A 114 -12.62 20.55 -14.73
CA HIS A 114 -13.47 19.61 -15.45
C HIS A 114 -13.07 19.63 -16.91
N ILE A 115 -12.70 18.50 -17.47
CA ILE A 115 -12.14 18.42 -18.81
C ILE A 115 -12.49 17.06 -19.45
N ARG A 116 -12.63 17.04 -20.77
CA ARG A 116 -12.76 15.80 -21.53
C ARG A 116 -11.44 15.10 -21.64
N LYS A 117 -11.46 13.78 -21.67
CA LYS A 117 -10.27 12.95 -21.84
C LYS A 117 -9.42 13.36 -23.05
N GLU A 118 -10.08 13.65 -24.17
CA GLU A 118 -9.44 14.00 -25.46
C GLU A 118 -8.70 15.35 -25.43
N ASP A 119 -9.09 16.22 -24.50
CA ASP A 119 -8.59 17.61 -24.39
C ASP A 119 -7.49 17.75 -23.32
N THR A 120 -6.99 16.64 -22.76
CA THR A 120 -6.00 16.68 -21.67
C THR A 120 -4.93 15.60 -21.80
N SER A 121 -3.92 15.70 -20.93
CA SER A 121 -2.82 14.75 -20.81
C SER A 121 -2.56 14.38 -19.34
N PRO A 122 -1.88 13.27 -19.06
CA PRO A 122 -1.46 12.93 -17.70
C PRO A 122 -0.67 14.04 -17.01
N TYR A 123 0.14 14.78 -17.77
CA TYR A 123 0.92 15.91 -17.26
C TYR A 123 0.02 17.07 -16.81
N GLU A 124 -0.95 17.45 -17.64
CA GLU A 124 -1.90 18.53 -17.32
C GLU A 124 -2.78 18.16 -16.12
N LEU A 125 -3.26 16.92 -16.06
CA LEU A 125 -4.01 16.41 -14.90
C LEU A 125 -3.16 16.47 -13.63
N THR A 126 -1.89 16.06 -13.70
CA THR A 126 -0.97 16.20 -12.56
C THR A 126 -0.86 17.64 -12.09
N ARG A 127 -0.71 18.60 -13.01
CA ARG A 127 -0.63 20.03 -12.64
C ARG A 127 -1.91 20.52 -11.95
N MET A 128 -3.08 20.03 -12.34
CA MET A 128 -4.33 20.38 -11.68
C MET A 128 -4.47 19.77 -10.28
N MET A 129 -3.84 18.61 -10.04
CA MET A 129 -3.92 17.87 -8.77
C MET A 129 -2.96 18.39 -7.69
N VAL A 130 -1.81 18.97 -8.08
CA VAL A 130 -0.76 19.39 -7.15
C VAL A 130 -0.64 20.91 -7.07
N ASP A 131 -0.13 21.41 -5.93
CA ASP A 131 0.07 22.85 -5.71
C ASP A 131 1.34 23.39 -6.36
N HIS A 132 2.28 22.51 -6.74
CA HIS A 132 3.56 22.87 -7.31
C HIS A 132 3.79 22.14 -8.63
N GLU A 133 4.54 22.73 -9.53
CA GLU A 133 4.94 22.04 -10.75
C GLU A 133 5.67 20.74 -10.42
N PRO A 134 5.27 19.61 -11.06
CA PRO A 134 5.96 18.35 -10.88
C PRO A 134 7.43 18.54 -11.28
N LYS A 135 8.33 18.33 -10.35
CA LYS A 135 9.77 18.32 -10.67
C LYS A 135 10.11 16.97 -11.28
N GLU A 136 10.73 16.98 -12.43
CA GLU A 136 11.37 15.79 -12.95
C GLU A 136 12.53 15.41 -12.04
N PHE A 137 12.46 14.22 -11.47
CA PHE A 137 13.59 13.66 -10.73
C PHE A 137 14.57 13.06 -11.72
N THR A 138 15.69 13.73 -11.92
CA THR A 138 16.85 13.10 -12.54
C THR A 138 17.58 12.29 -11.48
N LYS A 139 17.74 11.00 -11.71
CA LYS A 139 18.58 10.16 -10.86
C LYS A 139 20.03 10.57 -11.07
N GLU A 140 20.65 11.12 -10.03
CA GLU A 140 22.11 11.29 -10.06
C GLU A 140 22.75 9.90 -10.00
N GLU A 141 23.68 9.64 -10.92
CA GLU A 141 24.48 8.42 -10.88
C GLU A 141 25.46 8.51 -9.69
N THR A 142 25.27 7.66 -8.71
CA THR A 142 26.18 7.50 -7.59
C THR A 142 26.98 6.21 -7.77
N GLU A 143 28.27 6.24 -7.52
CA GLU A 143 29.07 5.01 -7.49
C GLU A 143 28.60 4.13 -6.34
N PRO A 144 28.36 2.83 -6.58
CA PRO A 144 27.96 1.92 -5.53
C PRO A 144 29.05 1.79 -4.44
N GLY A 145 28.63 1.99 -3.20
CA GLY A 145 29.49 1.84 -2.03
C GLY A 145 29.76 0.39 -1.62
N GLU A 146 30.09 0.19 -0.35
CA GLU A 146 30.30 -1.13 0.24
C GLU A 146 29.00 -1.96 0.30
N GLU A 147 29.14 -3.28 0.43
CA GLU A 147 28.02 -4.21 0.55
C GLU A 147 27.21 -3.94 1.83
N ALA A 148 25.98 -3.47 1.68
CA ALA A 148 25.07 -3.17 2.77
C ALA A 148 24.24 -4.38 3.19
N LEU A 149 23.77 -5.19 2.23
CA LEU A 149 23.04 -6.42 2.46
C LEU A 149 23.55 -7.51 1.52
N CYS A 150 23.84 -8.67 2.08
CA CYS A 150 24.18 -9.88 1.34
C CYS A 150 23.30 -11.03 1.82
N VAL A 151 22.60 -11.66 0.89
CA VAL A 151 21.75 -12.82 1.12
C VAL A 151 22.23 -13.96 0.26
N GLU A 152 22.46 -15.12 0.86
CA GLU A 152 22.98 -16.32 0.20
C GLU A 152 22.12 -17.53 0.59
N ASN A 153 21.61 -18.24 -0.42
CA ASN A 153 20.84 -19.47 -0.29
C ASN A 153 19.67 -19.37 0.70
N LEU A 154 18.99 -18.22 0.75
CA LEU A 154 17.89 -17.99 1.69
C LEU A 154 16.69 -18.84 1.31
N THR A 155 16.35 -19.76 2.21
CA THR A 155 15.17 -20.62 2.09
C THR A 155 14.32 -20.50 3.35
N TYR A 156 13.02 -20.29 3.15
CA TYR A 156 12.07 -20.23 4.25
C TYR A 156 10.82 -21.05 3.94
N THR A 157 10.38 -21.82 4.93
CA THR A 157 9.15 -22.61 4.91
C THR A 157 8.27 -22.13 6.07
N ASP A 158 7.03 -21.83 5.81
CA ASP A 158 6.09 -21.34 6.81
C ASP A 158 5.60 -22.46 7.76
N ASN A 159 4.76 -22.09 8.72
CA ASN A 159 4.20 -23.02 9.70
C ASN A 159 3.22 -24.05 9.08
N SER A 160 2.73 -23.81 7.87
CA SER A 160 1.86 -24.75 7.12
C SER A 160 2.67 -25.80 6.36
N GLY A 161 4.00 -25.65 6.29
CA GLY A 161 4.90 -26.49 5.51
C GLY A 161 5.08 -25.99 4.05
N THR A 162 4.52 -24.83 3.70
CA THR A 162 4.67 -24.24 2.38
C THR A 162 6.02 -23.52 2.27
N ARG A 163 6.80 -23.85 1.23
CA ARG A 163 8.07 -23.18 0.94
C ARG A 163 7.78 -21.84 0.26
N ILE A 164 8.01 -20.76 0.98
CA ILE A 164 7.75 -19.38 0.56
C ILE A 164 8.97 -18.79 -0.18
N LEU A 165 10.16 -18.96 0.38
CA LEU A 165 11.41 -18.56 -0.26
C LEU A 165 12.25 -19.79 -0.56
N ASN A 166 12.85 -19.83 -1.74
CA ASN A 166 13.62 -20.96 -2.19
C ASN A 166 14.93 -20.50 -2.84
N ASP A 167 16.01 -20.70 -2.11
CA ASP A 167 17.37 -20.45 -2.58
C ASP A 167 17.60 -19.02 -3.12
N LEU A 168 17.06 -18.03 -2.40
CA LEU A 168 17.14 -16.63 -2.79
C LEU A 168 18.54 -16.08 -2.55
N GLU A 169 19.09 -15.45 -3.59
CA GLU A 169 20.38 -14.75 -3.52
C GLU A 169 20.23 -13.31 -3.98
N LEU A 170 20.79 -12.37 -3.25
CA LEU A 170 20.90 -10.97 -3.66
C LEU A 170 21.99 -10.24 -2.88
N LYS A 171 22.49 -9.16 -3.49
CA LYS A 171 23.42 -8.24 -2.88
C LYS A 171 22.98 -6.81 -3.15
N VAL A 172 23.00 -6.00 -2.10
CA VAL A 172 22.68 -4.56 -2.18
C VAL A 172 23.85 -3.78 -1.64
N ARG A 173 24.27 -2.74 -2.35
CA ARG A 173 25.38 -1.88 -1.95
C ARG A 173 24.89 -0.54 -1.40
N GLY A 174 25.70 0.13 -0.63
CA GLY A 174 25.43 1.50 -0.21
C GLY A 174 25.26 2.42 -1.42
N GLY A 175 24.30 3.34 -1.38
CA GLY A 175 23.98 4.22 -2.51
C GLY A 175 23.14 3.58 -3.63
N GLU A 176 22.80 2.29 -3.52
CA GLU A 176 21.91 1.59 -4.46
C GLU A 176 20.44 1.66 -4.03
N ILE A 177 19.55 1.79 -5.02
CA ILE A 177 18.11 1.50 -4.88
C ILE A 177 17.86 0.15 -5.55
N TYR A 178 17.63 -0.88 -4.74
CA TYR A 178 17.37 -2.22 -5.23
C TYR A 178 15.87 -2.51 -5.25
N GLY A 179 15.30 -2.71 -6.44
CA GLY A 179 13.89 -2.98 -6.63
C GLY A 179 13.60 -4.48 -6.64
N ILE A 180 12.63 -4.92 -5.83
CA ILE A 180 12.10 -6.29 -5.85
C ILE A 180 10.68 -6.23 -6.40
N ALA A 181 10.47 -6.76 -7.60
CA ALA A 181 9.17 -6.85 -8.24
C ALA A 181 8.55 -8.24 -8.02
N GLY A 182 7.24 -8.29 -7.84
CA GLY A 182 6.51 -9.55 -7.70
C GLY A 182 5.03 -9.30 -7.43
N ILE A 183 4.22 -10.33 -7.68
CA ILE A 183 2.79 -10.35 -7.34
C ILE A 183 2.68 -10.59 -5.82
N GLU A 184 1.65 -10.03 -5.19
CA GLU A 184 1.37 -10.24 -3.77
C GLU A 184 1.31 -11.74 -3.43
N GLY A 185 1.93 -12.12 -2.31
CA GLY A 185 2.02 -13.52 -1.88
C GLY A 185 3.24 -14.30 -2.42
N ASN A 186 4.14 -13.67 -3.20
CA ASN A 186 5.35 -14.33 -3.70
C ASN A 186 6.57 -14.24 -2.76
N GLY A 187 6.37 -13.92 -1.49
CA GLY A 187 7.41 -13.96 -0.47
C GLY A 187 8.12 -12.64 -0.17
N GLN A 188 7.72 -11.52 -0.81
CA GLN A 188 8.33 -10.20 -0.57
C GLN A 188 8.19 -9.75 0.88
N LEU A 189 7.01 -9.99 1.48
CA LEU A 189 6.73 -9.65 2.86
C LEU A 189 7.59 -10.48 3.81
N GLU A 190 7.64 -11.78 3.61
CA GLU A 190 8.45 -12.72 4.41
C GLU A 190 9.94 -12.40 4.30
N PHE A 191 10.42 -12.07 3.10
CA PHE A 191 11.79 -11.61 2.90
C PHE A 191 12.10 -10.37 3.74
N MET A 192 11.24 -9.35 3.68
CA MET A 192 11.39 -8.13 4.47
C MET A 192 11.36 -8.42 5.98
N GLU A 193 10.44 -9.28 6.45
CA GLU A 193 10.31 -9.67 7.85
C GLU A 193 11.50 -10.52 8.35
N ILE A 194 12.11 -11.32 7.48
CA ILE A 194 13.34 -12.06 7.77
C ILE A 194 14.51 -11.10 7.92
N VAL A 195 14.72 -10.18 6.99
CA VAL A 195 15.83 -9.21 7.02
C VAL A 195 15.70 -8.28 8.22
N SER A 196 14.49 -7.90 8.61
CA SER A 196 14.23 -7.10 9.82
C SER A 196 14.26 -7.92 11.12
N GLY A 197 14.42 -9.25 11.02
CA GLY A 197 14.56 -10.15 12.17
C GLY A 197 13.26 -10.47 12.89
N ILE A 198 12.13 -10.24 12.27
CA ILE A 198 10.78 -10.60 12.77
C ILE A 198 10.57 -12.12 12.60
N ILE A 199 10.78 -12.63 11.39
CA ILE A 199 10.71 -14.07 11.11
C ILE A 199 12.05 -14.74 11.41
N LYS A 200 11.99 -15.88 12.09
CA LYS A 200 13.12 -16.75 12.41
C LYS A 200 12.91 -18.14 11.78
N GLY A 201 13.92 -19.00 11.89
CA GLY A 201 13.79 -20.39 11.41
C GLY A 201 14.12 -20.60 9.93
N TRP A 202 14.57 -19.58 9.22
CA TRP A 202 15.04 -19.66 7.84
C TRP A 202 16.42 -20.34 7.74
N ARG A 203 16.77 -20.81 6.54
CA ARG A 203 18.08 -21.39 6.19
C ARG A 203 18.82 -20.46 5.24
N GLY A 204 20.13 -20.62 5.15
CA GLY A 204 21.01 -19.76 4.36
C GLY A 204 21.78 -18.78 5.23
N ASN A 205 22.35 -17.74 4.61
CA ASN A 205 23.15 -16.71 5.27
C ASN A 205 22.61 -15.32 4.92
N ILE A 206 22.53 -14.44 5.89
CA ILE A 206 22.23 -13.03 5.70
C ILE A 206 23.26 -12.22 6.47
N ARG A 207 23.95 -11.32 5.77
CA ARG A 207 24.86 -10.34 6.36
C ARG A 207 24.35 -8.93 6.09
N ILE A 208 24.37 -8.11 7.11
CA ILE A 208 24.05 -6.67 7.03
C ILE A 208 25.28 -5.92 7.49
N PHE A 209 25.79 -5.04 6.63
CA PHE A 209 27.07 -4.34 6.84
C PHE A 209 28.18 -5.31 7.29
N GLY A 210 28.31 -6.44 6.61
CA GLY A 210 29.29 -7.49 6.87
C GLY A 210 29.02 -8.37 8.11
N SER A 211 28.01 -8.06 8.92
CA SER A 211 27.69 -8.80 10.15
C SER A 211 26.58 -9.83 9.93
N ASP A 212 26.79 -11.08 10.32
CA ASP A 212 25.77 -12.12 10.31
C ASP A 212 24.61 -11.77 11.25
N VAL A 213 23.37 -11.87 10.74
CA VAL A 213 22.15 -11.52 11.48
C VAL A 213 21.36 -12.72 11.97
N LYS A 214 21.79 -13.94 11.71
CA LYS A 214 21.04 -15.18 11.99
C LYS A 214 20.58 -15.30 13.44
N LYS A 215 21.41 -14.88 14.37
CA LYS A 215 21.12 -14.94 15.82
C LYS A 215 20.73 -13.60 16.43
N LYS A 216 20.73 -12.53 15.63
CA LYS A 216 20.41 -11.18 16.13
C LYS A 216 18.91 -11.03 16.34
N SER A 217 18.54 -10.34 17.40
CA SER A 217 17.18 -9.90 17.65
C SER A 217 16.80 -8.74 16.71
N THR A 218 15.51 -8.50 16.52
CA THR A 218 14.99 -7.32 15.78
C THR A 218 15.57 -6.01 16.33
N ARG A 219 15.72 -5.90 17.66
CA ARG A 219 16.36 -4.75 18.30
C ARG A 219 17.80 -4.53 17.86
N GLU A 220 18.60 -5.57 17.81
CA GLU A 220 20.00 -5.49 17.36
C GLU A 220 20.10 -5.11 15.90
N ILE A 221 19.18 -5.62 15.07
CA ILE A 221 19.11 -5.29 13.64
C ILE A 221 18.75 -3.81 13.46
N ILE A 222 17.77 -3.29 14.19
CA ILE A 222 17.44 -1.86 14.19
C ILE A 222 18.66 -1.03 14.63
N GLN A 223 19.40 -1.45 15.65
CA GLN A 223 20.60 -0.77 16.12
C GLN A 223 21.75 -0.78 15.11
N MET A 224 21.74 -1.70 14.14
CA MET A 224 22.67 -1.71 13.00
C MET A 224 22.29 -0.68 11.92
N GLY A 225 21.18 0.04 12.09
CA GLY A 225 20.71 1.05 11.12
C GLY A 225 19.70 0.54 10.10
N VAL A 226 19.10 -0.64 10.33
CA VAL A 226 18.03 -1.16 9.47
C VAL A 226 16.71 -0.55 9.91
N SER A 227 15.99 0.05 8.98
CA SER A 227 14.63 0.53 9.18
C SER A 227 13.69 -0.12 8.16
N CYS A 228 12.46 -0.36 8.55
CA CYS A 228 11.47 -1.02 7.72
C CYS A 228 10.16 -0.20 7.70
N VAL A 229 9.67 0.06 6.48
CA VAL A 229 8.37 0.70 6.26
C VAL A 229 7.43 -0.35 5.68
N HIS A 230 6.43 -0.76 6.47
CA HIS A 230 5.45 -1.74 6.03
C HIS A 230 4.46 -1.17 5.03
N SER A 231 3.99 -1.99 4.10
CA SER A 231 2.88 -1.68 3.20
C SER A 231 1.60 -1.43 4.00
N ASP A 232 1.32 -2.29 4.98
CA ASP A 232 0.26 -2.11 5.96
C ASP A 232 0.73 -1.17 7.08
N ARG A 233 0.52 0.13 6.84
CA ARG A 233 0.86 1.16 7.82
C ARG A 233 -0.11 1.22 8.98
N MET A 234 -1.38 0.81 8.78
CA MET A 234 -2.44 0.96 9.77
C MET A 234 -2.34 -0.06 10.89
N ASP A 235 -2.06 -1.31 10.55
CA ASP A 235 -1.98 -2.38 11.55
C ASP A 235 -0.54 -2.60 12.06
N ARG A 236 0.47 -2.28 11.24
CA ARG A 236 1.87 -2.61 11.53
C ARG A 236 2.82 -1.42 11.63
N GLY A 237 2.44 -0.29 11.06
CA GLY A 237 3.32 0.87 10.94
C GLY A 237 3.11 1.95 11.97
N LEU A 238 1.88 2.20 12.41
CA LEU A 238 1.47 3.36 13.20
C LEU A 238 0.57 2.98 14.37
N LEU A 239 0.60 3.79 15.41
CA LEU A 239 -0.39 3.82 16.48
C LEU A 239 -1.37 4.96 16.18
N LEU A 240 -2.45 4.65 15.46
CA LEU A 240 -3.37 5.64 14.88
C LEU A 240 -4.07 6.52 15.90
N GLU A 241 -4.29 6.03 17.11
CA GLU A 241 -4.96 6.74 18.19
C GLU A 241 -4.02 7.72 18.91
N LEU A 242 -2.70 7.57 18.74
CA LEU A 242 -1.69 8.38 19.41
C LEU A 242 -1.20 9.54 18.53
N ASP A 243 -0.64 10.55 19.18
CA ASP A 243 -0.04 11.72 18.54
C ASP A 243 1.27 11.41 17.80
N VAL A 244 1.78 12.39 17.06
CA VAL A 244 3.00 12.22 16.25
C VAL A 244 4.23 11.97 17.12
N PRO A 245 4.50 12.72 18.22
CA PRO A 245 5.62 12.43 19.12
C PRO A 245 5.62 11.01 19.66
N SER A 246 4.46 10.48 20.04
CA SER A 246 4.31 9.08 20.51
C SER A 246 4.63 8.08 19.39
N ASN A 247 4.23 8.36 18.17
CA ASN A 247 4.57 7.53 17.02
C ASN A 247 6.06 7.62 16.64
N VAL A 248 6.70 8.76 16.82
CA VAL A 248 8.16 8.91 16.62
C VAL A 248 8.95 8.08 17.64
N LEU A 249 8.38 7.77 18.81
CA LEU A 249 9.02 6.89 19.79
C LEU A 249 9.18 5.45 19.29
N LEU A 250 8.28 4.96 18.41
CA LEU A 250 8.34 3.60 17.90
C LEU A 250 9.65 3.34 17.15
N GLY A 251 10.39 2.34 17.57
CA GLY A 251 11.74 2.03 17.08
C GLY A 251 12.85 2.82 17.76
N ASN A 252 12.58 4.03 18.25
CA ASN A 252 13.56 4.93 18.91
C ASN A 252 13.65 4.74 20.44
N GLN A 253 12.76 3.94 21.04
CA GLN A 253 12.71 3.72 22.50
C GLN A 253 14.00 3.11 23.08
N PHE A 254 14.80 2.43 22.27
CA PHE A 254 16.04 1.80 22.69
C PHE A 254 17.29 2.61 22.36
N GLY A 255 17.17 3.64 21.51
CA GLY A 255 18.27 4.51 21.12
C GLY A 255 18.47 5.71 22.05
N GLY A 256 19.63 6.35 21.99
CA GLY A 256 19.92 7.56 22.77
C GLY A 256 19.09 8.79 22.34
N MET A 257 18.49 8.76 21.14
CA MET A 257 17.73 9.90 20.61
C MET A 257 16.46 10.19 21.40
N ALA A 258 15.71 9.17 21.80
CA ALA A 258 14.46 9.33 22.58
C ALA A 258 14.68 9.32 24.09
N ARG A 259 15.91 9.05 24.57
CA ARG A 259 16.18 8.97 26.02
C ARG A 259 16.81 10.24 26.57
N GLY A 260 16.27 10.67 27.72
CA GLY A 260 16.83 11.72 28.55
C GLY A 260 17.84 11.20 29.59
N ARG A 261 18.28 12.08 30.47
CA ARG A 261 19.06 11.71 31.66
C ARG A 261 18.30 10.66 32.47
N ARG A 262 18.95 9.63 32.97
CA ARG A 262 18.40 8.51 33.76
C ARG A 262 17.63 7.46 32.95
N GLY A 263 17.72 7.46 31.62
CA GLY A 263 17.09 6.44 30.76
C GLY A 263 15.58 6.57 30.58
N LEU A 264 14.96 7.64 31.07
CA LEU A 264 13.56 7.95 30.86
C LEU A 264 13.32 8.51 29.47
N ILE A 265 12.10 8.35 28.95
CA ILE A 265 11.71 8.91 27.66
C ILE A 265 11.67 10.45 27.78
N ASP A 266 12.32 11.13 26.85
CA ASP A 266 12.37 12.59 26.77
C ASP A 266 11.36 13.09 25.73
N TYR A 267 10.16 13.41 26.18
CA TYR A 267 9.09 13.91 25.33
C TYR A 267 9.43 15.25 24.65
N LYS A 268 10.33 16.08 25.21
CA LYS A 268 10.78 17.29 24.54
C LYS A 268 11.61 16.98 23.31
N LYS A 269 12.50 15.99 23.40
CA LYS A 269 13.25 15.50 22.24
C LYS A 269 12.34 14.91 21.17
N LEU A 270 11.37 14.07 21.55
CA LEU A 270 10.39 13.50 20.61
C LEU A 270 9.57 14.59 19.92
N SER A 271 9.16 15.61 20.67
CA SER A 271 8.45 16.77 20.12
C SER A 271 9.30 17.52 19.10
N CYS A 272 10.59 17.72 19.39
CA CYS A 272 11.53 18.37 18.47
C CYS A 272 11.77 17.51 17.21
N MET A 273 11.88 16.18 17.35
CA MET A 273 11.98 15.28 16.21
C MET A 273 10.71 15.35 15.33
N ALA A 274 9.53 15.40 15.95
CA ALA A 274 8.28 15.61 15.22
C ALA A 274 8.27 16.93 14.45
N ASP A 275 8.75 18.04 15.05
CA ASP A 275 8.85 19.34 14.37
C ASP A 275 9.77 19.27 13.15
N ASN A 276 10.90 18.56 13.26
CA ASN A 276 11.80 18.34 12.13
C ASN A 276 11.13 17.54 10.99
N ILE A 277 10.35 16.52 11.34
CA ILE A 277 9.58 15.74 10.35
C ILE A 277 8.57 16.64 9.65
N PHE A 278 7.84 17.46 10.39
CA PHE A 278 6.85 18.39 9.83
C PHE A 278 7.51 19.38 8.86
N GLY A 279 8.65 19.95 9.24
CA GLY A 279 9.38 20.91 8.40
C GLY A 279 9.97 20.27 7.15
N HIS A 280 10.64 19.12 7.30
CA HIS A 280 11.36 18.48 6.20
C HIS A 280 10.40 17.85 5.17
N TYR A 281 9.37 17.14 5.65
CA TYR A 281 8.42 16.41 4.79
C TYR A 281 7.13 17.20 4.50
N GLN A 282 7.02 18.44 4.98
CA GLN A 282 5.83 19.29 4.78
C GLN A 282 4.53 18.55 5.14
N VAL A 283 4.46 18.02 6.36
CA VAL A 283 3.30 17.28 6.86
C VAL A 283 2.15 18.25 7.14
N SER A 284 0.96 17.94 6.67
CA SER A 284 -0.26 18.74 6.86
C SER A 284 -1.41 17.89 7.43
N PRO A 285 -2.19 18.41 8.38
CA PRO A 285 -2.08 19.72 9.02
C PRO A 285 -0.87 19.83 9.96
N ALA A 286 -0.29 21.05 10.12
CA ALA A 286 0.91 21.29 10.90
C ALA A 286 0.61 21.28 12.43
N ASN A 287 0.01 20.21 12.93
CA ASN A 287 -0.33 20.01 14.33
C ASN A 287 0.07 18.62 14.81
N LYS A 288 1.23 18.50 15.43
CA LYS A 288 1.79 17.25 15.92
C LYS A 288 1.05 16.61 17.09
N SER A 289 0.17 17.35 17.78
CA SER A 289 -0.65 16.83 18.89
C SER A 289 -1.91 16.11 18.42
N LEU A 290 -2.20 16.11 17.13
CA LEU A 290 -3.30 15.34 16.59
C LEU A 290 -2.96 13.85 16.56
N ALA A 291 -3.96 13.00 16.80
CA ALA A 291 -3.86 11.58 16.61
C ALA A 291 -3.63 11.25 15.12
N LEU A 292 -2.81 10.24 14.83
CA LEU A 292 -2.39 9.88 13.46
C LEU A 292 -3.55 9.59 12.51
N GLN A 293 -4.66 9.07 13.01
CA GLN A 293 -5.88 8.84 12.23
C GLN A 293 -6.49 10.10 11.62
N ARG A 294 -6.10 11.29 12.09
CA ARG A 294 -6.56 12.60 11.57
C ARG A 294 -5.77 13.07 10.35
N PHE A 295 -4.66 12.40 10.04
CA PHE A 295 -3.83 12.73 8.89
C PHE A 295 -4.24 11.88 7.68
N SER A 296 -4.14 12.46 6.49
CA SER A 296 -4.31 11.70 5.24
C SER A 296 -3.25 10.60 5.11
N GLY A 297 -3.53 9.55 4.34
CA GLY A 297 -2.61 8.45 4.14
C GLY A 297 -1.21 8.87 3.68
N GLY A 298 -1.12 9.86 2.79
CA GLY A 298 0.17 10.41 2.35
C GLY A 298 0.93 11.12 3.48
N ASN A 299 0.25 11.88 4.36
CA ASN A 299 0.89 12.51 5.51
C ASN A 299 1.31 11.48 6.57
N GLN A 300 0.51 10.43 6.80
CA GLN A 300 0.92 9.30 7.64
C GLN A 300 2.20 8.64 7.12
N GLN A 301 2.32 8.44 5.80
CA GLN A 301 3.51 7.86 5.18
C GLN A 301 4.74 8.77 5.34
N LYS A 302 4.58 10.09 5.17
CA LYS A 302 5.65 11.06 5.45
C LYS A 302 6.17 10.96 6.89
N ILE A 303 5.26 10.78 7.86
CA ILE A 303 5.63 10.61 9.27
C ILE A 303 6.36 9.30 9.51
N ILE A 304 5.95 8.19 8.88
CA ILE A 304 6.66 6.90 8.99
C ILE A 304 8.09 7.02 8.44
N ILE A 305 8.24 7.63 7.26
CA ILE A 305 9.55 7.78 6.62
C ILE A 305 10.47 8.70 7.42
N GLY A 306 9.89 9.73 8.04
CA GLY A 306 10.67 10.73 8.79
C GLY A 306 11.10 10.30 10.20
N ARG A 307 10.48 9.25 10.77
CA ARG A 307 10.81 8.77 12.11
C ARG A 307 12.00 7.82 12.07
#